data_be6bf5e1ade66604c9a90e979eb1851e
#
_entry.id   be6bf5e1ade66604c9a90e979eb1851e
#
_cell.length_a   1.000
_cell.length_b   1.000
_cell.length_c   1.000
_cell.angle_alpha   90.00
_cell.angle_beta   90.00
_cell.angle_gamma   90.00
#
_symmetry.space_group_name_H-M   'P 1'
#
loop_
_entity.id
_entity.type
_entity.pdbx_description
1 polymer ?
#
loop_
_entity_poly.entity_id
_entity_poly.type
_entity_poly.pdbx_seq_one_letter_code
_entity_poly.pdbx_strand_id
1 'polypeptide(L)'
;MSSQKNNKLQSSLNTTPPIFKQVCVIGLGLIGASFAQAIKDNGLSARLVAVDRHAPSITEAIEHGLLDAGSANLQDVIAGSDLIIIAVPVQAVQAVFVDIKQAIDNGQLASDCIMTDVCSTKVNIIDAAKAMFGSLPTGLVPAHPIAGAENSGYHARR
;
A
#
# COMPACT_ATOMS: atom_id res chain seq x y z
N MET A 1 -38.00 11.70 24.65
CA MET A 1 -36.70 12.35 24.37
C MET A 1 -35.53 11.58 25.00
N SER A 2 -35.41 10.26 24.80
CA SER A 2 -34.38 9.42 25.48
C SER A 2 -33.57 8.48 24.57
N SER A 3 -33.83 8.46 23.26
CA SER A 3 -33.18 7.46 22.37
C SER A 3 -31.97 7.95 21.57
N GLN A 4 -31.64 9.24 21.61
CA GLN A 4 -30.50 9.78 20.84
C GLN A 4 -29.16 9.86 21.62
N LYS A 5 -29.18 9.70 22.94
CA LYS A 5 -27.96 9.74 23.76
C LYS A 5 -27.18 8.43 23.80
N ASN A 6 -27.80 7.28 23.50
CA ASN A 6 -27.13 5.98 23.59
C ASN A 6 -26.30 5.63 22.35
N ASN A 7 -26.52 6.29 21.20
CA ASN A 7 -25.79 5.96 19.97
C ASN A 7 -24.41 6.64 19.86
N LYS A 8 -24.17 7.67 20.69
CA LYS A 8 -22.89 8.40 20.72
C LYS A 8 -21.85 7.80 21.68
N LEU A 9 -22.29 6.96 22.62
CA LEU A 9 -21.41 6.28 23.57
C LEU A 9 -20.91 4.90 23.08
N GLN A 10 -21.56 4.31 22.08
CA GLN A 10 -21.12 3.03 21.52
C GLN A 10 -20.04 3.15 20.42
N SER A 11 -19.81 4.37 19.89
CA SER A 11 -18.75 4.60 18.90
C SER A 11 -17.34 4.83 19.50
N SER A 12 -17.21 4.84 20.83
CA SER A 12 -15.94 5.13 21.53
C SER A 12 -15.24 3.90 22.16
N LEU A 13 -15.73 2.68 21.93
CA LEU A 13 -15.30 1.52 22.73
C LEU A 13 -14.66 0.37 21.96
N ASN A 14 -14.11 0.56 20.74
CA ASN A 14 -13.23 -0.46 20.11
C ASN A 14 -12.29 0.16 19.08
N THR A 15 -11.49 1.15 19.45
CA THR A 15 -10.35 1.53 18.63
C THR A 15 -9.14 0.68 19.01
N THR A 16 -9.08 -0.53 18.46
CA THR A 16 -7.80 -1.24 18.41
C THR A 16 -6.79 -0.32 17.72
N PRO A 17 -5.63 -0.06 18.32
CA PRO A 17 -4.64 0.80 17.69
C PRO A 17 -4.26 0.20 16.32
N PRO A 18 -3.95 1.04 15.32
CA PRO A 18 -3.57 0.56 14.00
C PRO A 18 -2.33 -0.34 14.10
N ILE A 19 -2.33 -1.43 13.32
CA ILE A 19 -1.24 -2.41 13.29
C ILE A 19 0.02 -1.80 12.69
N PHE A 20 -0.15 -0.94 11.67
CA PHE A 20 0.94 -0.29 10.96
C PHE A 20 0.96 1.21 11.24
N LYS A 21 2.15 1.77 11.43
CA LYS A 21 2.34 3.23 11.52
C LYS A 21 2.07 3.88 10.17
N GLN A 22 2.65 3.31 9.11
CA GLN A 22 2.41 3.75 7.75
C GLN A 22 2.38 2.56 6.79
N VAL A 23 1.39 2.57 5.90
CA VAL A 23 1.33 1.65 4.76
C VAL A 23 1.53 2.46 3.48
N CYS A 24 2.41 1.98 2.59
CA CYS A 24 2.64 2.54 1.27
C CYS A 24 2.11 1.59 0.20
N VAL A 25 1.16 2.05 -0.62
CA VAL A 25 0.64 1.31 -1.77
C VAL A 25 1.30 1.84 -3.04
N ILE A 26 2.01 0.98 -3.77
CA ILE A 26 2.68 1.31 -5.02
C ILE A 26 1.83 0.80 -6.19
N GLY A 27 1.18 1.73 -6.89
CA GLY A 27 0.19 1.48 -7.95
C GLY A 27 -1.25 1.58 -7.42
N LEU A 28 -1.98 2.59 -7.92
CA LEU A 28 -3.39 2.84 -7.60
C LEU A 28 -4.33 2.33 -8.71
N GLY A 29 -3.97 1.21 -9.35
CA GLY A 29 -4.89 0.47 -10.20
C GLY A 29 -6.02 -0.16 -9.38
N LEU A 30 -6.86 -0.97 -10.04
CA LEU A 30 -8.00 -1.64 -9.38
C LEU A 30 -7.61 -2.35 -8.08
N ILE A 31 -6.57 -3.18 -8.12
CA ILE A 31 -6.15 -4.00 -6.97
C ILE A 31 -5.53 -3.12 -5.88
N GLY A 32 -4.60 -2.23 -6.24
CA GLY A 32 -3.96 -1.34 -5.26
C GLY A 32 -4.95 -0.42 -4.55
N ALA A 33 -5.89 0.17 -5.30
CA ALA A 33 -6.94 1.00 -4.73
C ALA A 33 -7.91 0.20 -3.83
N SER A 34 -8.19 -1.07 -4.17
CA SER A 34 -8.99 -1.97 -3.32
C SER A 34 -8.29 -2.30 -2.01
N PHE A 35 -6.98 -2.54 -2.03
CA PHE A 35 -6.18 -2.71 -0.81
C PHE A 35 -6.15 -1.44 0.03
N ALA A 36 -5.92 -0.27 -0.59
CA ALA A 36 -5.94 1.00 0.11
C ALA A 36 -7.30 1.24 0.81
N GLN A 37 -8.41 0.95 0.12
CA GLN A 37 -9.74 1.07 0.70
C GLN A 37 -9.94 0.11 1.88
N ALA A 38 -9.57 -1.16 1.73
CA ALA A 38 -9.69 -2.14 2.81
C ALA A 38 -8.87 -1.77 4.05
N ILE A 39 -7.65 -1.26 3.86
CA ILE A 39 -6.79 -0.77 4.94
C ILE A 39 -7.45 0.41 5.67
N LYS A 40 -8.00 1.36 4.91
CA LYS A 40 -8.68 2.55 5.45
C LYS A 40 -9.92 2.17 6.23
N ASP A 41 -10.80 1.35 5.63
CA ASP A 41 -12.10 0.96 6.22
C ASP A 41 -11.93 0.17 7.53
N ASN A 42 -10.84 -0.61 7.64
CA ASN A 42 -10.54 -1.40 8.82
C ASN A 42 -9.58 -0.71 9.80
N GLY A 43 -9.15 0.53 9.54
CA GLY A 43 -8.25 1.28 10.43
C GLY A 43 -6.91 0.58 10.68
N LEU A 44 -6.38 -0.14 9.69
CA LEU A 44 -5.18 -0.98 9.86
C LEU A 44 -3.89 -0.18 9.91
N SER A 45 -3.88 1.05 9.40
CA SER A 45 -2.72 1.94 9.44
C SER A 45 -3.06 3.30 10.04
N ALA A 46 -2.09 3.90 10.74
CA ALA A 46 -2.20 5.27 11.22
C ALA A 46 -2.07 6.28 10.08
N ARG A 47 -1.29 5.94 9.04
CA ARG A 47 -1.08 6.73 7.84
C ARG A 47 -1.07 5.84 6.61
N LEU A 48 -1.82 6.22 5.57
CA LEU A 48 -1.91 5.51 4.30
C LEU A 48 -1.43 6.42 3.17
N VAL A 49 -0.36 6.00 2.50
CA VAL A 49 0.24 6.75 1.39
C VAL A 49 0.29 5.90 0.13
N ALA A 50 0.39 6.54 -1.02
CA ALA A 50 0.51 5.81 -2.28
C ALA A 50 1.49 6.45 -3.25
N VAL A 51 1.97 5.63 -4.16
CA VAL A 51 2.78 6.02 -5.31
C VAL A 51 2.07 5.57 -6.58
N ASP A 52 1.85 6.49 -7.50
CA ASP A 52 1.32 6.19 -8.84
C ASP A 52 1.82 7.20 -9.85
N ARG A 53 2.14 6.74 -11.06
CA ARG A 53 2.57 7.64 -12.16
C ARG A 53 1.44 8.52 -12.67
N HIS A 54 0.20 8.14 -12.47
CA HIS A 54 -0.98 8.91 -12.85
C HIS A 54 -1.38 9.86 -11.72
N ALA A 55 -0.79 11.06 -11.69
CA ALA A 55 -1.02 12.05 -10.64
C ALA A 55 -2.50 12.37 -10.36
N PRO A 56 -3.42 12.42 -11.35
CA PRO A 56 -4.84 12.62 -11.08
C PRO A 56 -5.45 11.57 -10.13
N SER A 57 -5.07 10.29 -10.25
CA SER A 57 -5.56 9.24 -9.33
C SER A 57 -5.14 9.49 -7.87
N ILE A 58 -3.93 10.01 -7.68
CA ILE A 58 -3.42 10.39 -6.34
C ILE A 58 -4.24 11.55 -5.78
N THR A 59 -4.39 12.62 -6.57
CA THR A 59 -5.14 13.82 -6.15
C THR A 59 -6.55 13.45 -5.74
N GLU A 60 -7.26 12.71 -6.58
CA GLU A 60 -8.62 12.26 -6.31
C GLU A 60 -8.71 11.38 -5.06
N ALA A 61 -7.77 10.45 -4.88
CA ALA A 61 -7.74 9.58 -3.71
C ALA A 61 -7.51 10.36 -2.40
N ILE A 62 -6.72 11.45 -2.44
CA ILE A 62 -6.52 12.34 -1.30
C ILE A 62 -7.79 13.17 -1.04
N GLU A 63 -8.39 13.77 -2.08
CA GLU A 63 -9.61 14.58 -1.97
C GLU A 63 -10.79 13.78 -1.39
N HIS A 64 -10.90 12.50 -1.75
CA HIS A 64 -11.91 11.58 -1.20
C HIS A 64 -11.53 11.01 0.17
N GLY A 65 -10.42 11.44 0.76
CA GLY A 65 -9.98 11.00 2.08
C GLY A 65 -9.52 9.53 2.14
N LEU A 66 -9.22 8.90 0.99
CA LEU A 66 -8.68 7.55 0.97
C LEU A 66 -7.22 7.55 1.41
N LEU A 67 -6.42 8.49 0.91
CA LEU A 67 -5.00 8.62 1.19
C LEU A 67 -4.71 9.85 2.05
N ASP A 68 -3.67 9.75 2.89
CA ASP A 68 -3.13 10.87 3.65
C ASP A 68 -2.08 11.66 2.84
N ALA A 69 -1.39 11.00 1.90
CA ALA A 69 -0.47 11.60 0.95
C ALA A 69 -0.21 10.68 -0.24
N GLY A 70 0.38 11.23 -1.31
CA GLY A 70 0.82 10.45 -2.45
C GLY A 70 1.75 11.24 -3.36
N SER A 71 2.56 10.55 -4.16
CA SER A 71 3.48 11.14 -5.13
C SER A 71 3.69 10.19 -6.31
N ALA A 72 4.15 10.75 -7.43
CA ALA A 72 4.65 9.94 -8.54
C ALA A 72 6.06 9.39 -8.26
N ASN A 73 6.77 9.95 -7.28
CA ASN A 73 8.10 9.54 -6.86
C ASN A 73 8.02 8.84 -5.49
N LEU A 74 8.53 7.62 -5.41
CA LEU A 74 8.52 6.79 -4.21
C LEU A 74 9.22 7.47 -3.03
N GLN A 75 10.36 8.12 -3.27
CA GLN A 75 11.20 8.72 -2.23
C GLN A 75 10.48 9.83 -1.45
N ASP A 76 9.44 10.44 -2.04
CA ASP A 76 8.72 11.56 -1.41
C ASP A 76 7.81 11.11 -0.26
N VAL A 77 7.35 9.85 -0.27
CA VAL A 77 6.29 9.39 0.64
C VAL A 77 6.61 8.10 1.39
N ILE A 78 7.62 7.33 0.97
CA ILE A 78 7.89 5.98 1.49
C ILE A 78 8.48 5.98 2.91
N ALA A 79 9.08 7.08 3.34
CA ALA A 79 9.83 7.14 4.60
C ALA A 79 8.98 6.70 5.81
N GLY A 80 9.53 5.76 6.59
CA GLY A 80 8.89 5.23 7.80
C GLY A 80 7.75 4.25 7.55
N SER A 81 7.59 3.73 6.32
CA SER A 81 6.60 2.70 6.04
C SER A 81 6.96 1.36 6.70
N ASP A 82 5.99 0.75 7.39
CA ASP A 82 6.11 -0.58 8.00
C ASP A 82 5.69 -1.67 7.02
N LEU A 83 4.75 -1.34 6.11
CA LEU A 83 4.24 -2.23 5.08
C LEU A 83 4.25 -1.54 3.72
N ILE A 84 4.75 -2.23 2.72
CA ILE A 84 4.71 -1.83 1.31
C ILE A 84 3.89 -2.85 0.53
N ILE A 85 2.88 -2.38 -0.21
CA ILE A 85 2.07 -3.20 -1.11
C ILE A 85 2.41 -2.83 -2.55
N ILE A 86 3.01 -3.77 -3.29
CA ILE A 86 3.44 -3.59 -4.67
C ILE A 86 2.31 -4.07 -5.60
N ALA A 87 1.56 -3.13 -6.14
CA ALA A 87 0.38 -3.37 -6.99
C ALA A 87 0.58 -2.80 -8.41
N VAL A 88 1.78 -2.96 -8.96
CA VAL A 88 2.14 -2.57 -10.32
C VAL A 88 2.19 -3.77 -11.26
N PRO A 89 2.12 -3.57 -12.59
CA PRO A 89 2.40 -4.62 -13.56
C PRO A 89 3.77 -5.28 -13.32
N VAL A 90 3.89 -6.58 -13.56
CA VAL A 90 5.11 -7.37 -13.29
C VAL A 90 6.36 -6.76 -13.94
N GLN A 91 6.23 -6.14 -15.13
CA GLN A 91 7.33 -5.49 -15.82
C GLN A 91 7.88 -4.26 -15.09
N ALA A 92 7.10 -3.64 -14.20
CA ALA A 92 7.51 -2.48 -13.42
C ALA A 92 8.16 -2.85 -12.07
N VAL A 93 8.04 -4.10 -11.63
CA VAL A 93 8.49 -4.53 -10.29
C VAL A 93 9.98 -4.33 -10.09
N GLN A 94 10.80 -4.60 -11.11
CA GLN A 94 12.24 -4.41 -11.00
C GLN A 94 12.61 -2.96 -10.70
N ALA A 95 11.98 -1.99 -11.37
CA ALA A 95 12.18 -0.57 -11.11
C ALA A 95 11.73 -0.20 -9.69
N VAL A 96 10.60 -0.73 -9.23
CA VAL A 96 10.12 -0.53 -7.85
C VAL A 96 11.12 -1.05 -6.82
N PHE A 97 11.73 -2.22 -7.05
CA PHE A 97 12.76 -2.73 -6.14
C PHE A 97 14.03 -1.88 -6.14
N VAL A 98 14.42 -1.25 -7.27
CA VAL A 98 15.50 -0.26 -7.31
C VAL A 98 15.19 0.90 -6.37
N ASP A 99 13.99 1.48 -6.49
CA ASP A 99 13.57 2.62 -5.67
C ASP A 99 13.46 2.26 -4.19
N ILE A 100 12.96 1.05 -3.85
CA ILE A 100 12.89 0.55 -2.47
C ILE A 100 14.30 0.35 -1.91
N LYS A 101 15.22 -0.26 -2.70
CA LYS A 101 16.61 -0.45 -2.28
C LYS A 101 17.28 0.90 -1.98
N GLN A 102 17.06 1.89 -2.83
CA GLN A 102 17.56 3.25 -2.61
C GLN A 102 17.00 3.86 -1.32
N ALA A 103 15.71 3.67 -1.02
CA ALA A 103 15.10 4.16 0.21
C ALA A 103 15.69 3.49 1.47
N ILE A 104 16.03 2.19 1.39
CA ILE A 104 16.73 1.47 2.46
C ILE A 104 18.15 2.04 2.63
N ASP A 105 18.89 2.18 1.54
CA ASP A 105 20.28 2.66 1.56
C ASP A 105 20.37 4.10 2.09
N ASN A 106 19.34 4.92 1.84
CA ASN A 106 19.22 6.28 2.35
C ASN A 106 18.69 6.37 3.79
N GLY A 107 18.39 5.22 4.43
CA GLY A 107 17.84 5.18 5.79
C GLY A 107 16.39 5.65 5.92
N GLN A 108 15.64 5.74 4.81
CA GLN A 108 14.22 6.08 4.81
C GLN A 108 13.33 4.89 5.19
N LEU A 109 13.79 3.67 4.91
CA LEU A 109 13.14 2.41 5.26
C LEU A 109 14.03 1.53 6.11
N ALA A 110 13.42 0.79 7.03
CA ALA A 110 14.09 -0.30 7.70
C ALA A 110 14.32 -1.47 6.74
N SER A 111 15.44 -2.19 6.88
CA SER A 111 15.78 -3.33 6.02
C SER A 111 14.83 -4.53 6.19
N ASP A 112 14.10 -4.58 7.28
CA ASP A 112 13.10 -5.59 7.65
C ASP A 112 11.65 -5.12 7.42
N CYS A 113 11.45 -3.97 6.75
CA CYS A 113 10.13 -3.52 6.33
C CYS A 113 9.39 -4.63 5.58
N ILE A 114 8.12 -4.84 5.92
CA ILE A 114 7.30 -5.85 5.27
C ILE A 114 6.93 -5.38 3.86
N MET A 115 7.19 -6.23 2.89
CA MET A 115 6.82 -6.00 1.49
C MET A 115 5.93 -7.13 0.99
N THR A 116 4.84 -6.82 0.32
CA THR A 116 4.01 -7.81 -0.37
C THR A 116 3.69 -7.35 -1.77
N ASP A 117 3.43 -8.27 -2.66
CA ASP A 117 3.03 -7.98 -4.04
C ASP A 117 1.69 -8.64 -4.37
N VAL A 118 1.05 -8.15 -5.41
CA VAL A 118 -0.23 -8.69 -5.91
C VAL A 118 -0.11 -9.26 -7.33
N CYS A 119 1.11 -9.46 -7.81
CA CYS A 119 1.36 -9.96 -9.16
C CYS A 119 0.98 -11.44 -9.33
N SER A 120 0.56 -11.82 -10.52
CA SER A 120 0.18 -13.20 -10.84
C SER A 120 1.36 -14.18 -10.93
N THR A 121 2.58 -13.70 -11.18
CA THR A 121 3.77 -14.52 -11.41
C THR A 121 4.80 -14.35 -10.28
N LYS A 122 4.88 -15.34 -9.38
CA LYS A 122 5.77 -15.27 -8.20
C LYS A 122 7.24 -15.44 -8.54
N VAL A 123 7.57 -16.23 -9.55
CA VAL A 123 8.96 -16.45 -9.97
C VAL A 123 9.63 -15.13 -10.33
N ASN A 124 8.96 -14.30 -11.13
CA ASN A 124 9.49 -13.00 -11.55
C ASN A 124 9.75 -12.06 -10.37
N ILE A 125 8.88 -12.07 -9.36
CA ILE A 125 9.03 -11.26 -8.14
C ILE A 125 10.26 -11.71 -7.35
N ILE A 126 10.37 -13.02 -7.12
CA ILE A 126 11.46 -13.62 -6.35
C ILE A 126 12.81 -13.40 -7.07
N ASP A 127 12.84 -13.58 -8.37
CA ASP A 127 14.08 -13.40 -9.15
C ASP A 127 14.50 -11.93 -9.20
N ALA A 128 13.54 -11.01 -9.39
CA ALA A 128 13.80 -9.57 -9.35
C ALA A 128 14.30 -9.13 -7.96
N ALA A 129 13.70 -9.64 -6.88
CA ALA A 129 14.14 -9.34 -5.52
C ALA A 129 15.55 -9.86 -5.26
N LYS A 130 15.86 -11.12 -5.62
CA LYS A 130 17.20 -11.70 -5.46
C LYS A 130 18.26 -10.93 -6.27
N ALA A 131 17.93 -10.54 -7.50
CA ALA A 131 18.84 -9.76 -8.34
C ALA A 131 19.14 -8.39 -7.73
N MET A 132 18.15 -7.74 -7.09
CA MET A 132 18.30 -6.41 -6.51
C MET A 132 18.96 -6.41 -5.14
N PHE A 133 18.57 -7.35 -4.26
CA PHE A 133 19.01 -7.38 -2.86
C PHE A 133 20.13 -8.38 -2.58
N GLY A 134 20.57 -9.18 -3.57
CA GLY A 134 21.56 -10.23 -3.41
C GLY A 134 21.01 -11.53 -2.81
N SER A 135 19.92 -11.47 -2.07
CA SER A 135 19.15 -12.57 -1.50
C SER A 135 17.68 -12.19 -1.40
N LEU A 136 16.82 -13.15 -1.08
CA LEU A 136 15.42 -12.84 -0.82
C LEU A 136 15.29 -12.07 0.50
N PRO A 137 14.76 -10.83 0.51
CA PRO A 137 14.55 -10.10 1.76
C PRO A 137 13.62 -10.85 2.71
N THR A 138 13.95 -10.90 4.00
CA THR A 138 13.13 -11.59 5.02
C THR A 138 11.74 -10.98 5.17
N GLY A 139 11.61 -9.67 4.92
CA GLY A 139 10.32 -8.96 4.93
C GLY A 139 9.49 -9.15 3.67
N LEU A 140 9.99 -9.78 2.60
CA LEU A 140 9.21 -9.97 1.38
C LEU A 140 8.31 -11.21 1.50
N VAL A 141 7.00 -10.96 1.48
CA VAL A 141 5.93 -11.96 1.51
C VAL A 141 5.19 -11.94 0.17
N PRO A 142 5.59 -12.76 -0.81
CA PRO A 142 4.91 -12.80 -2.11
C PRO A 142 3.47 -13.29 -1.95
N ALA A 143 2.50 -12.53 -2.48
CA ALA A 143 1.09 -12.86 -2.41
C ALA A 143 0.45 -12.91 -3.82
N HIS A 144 -0.67 -13.63 -3.95
CA HIS A 144 -1.47 -13.66 -5.16
C HIS A 144 -2.95 -13.60 -4.79
N PRO A 145 -3.52 -12.39 -4.65
CA PRO A 145 -4.95 -12.28 -4.39
C PRO A 145 -5.73 -12.81 -5.60
N ILE A 146 -6.59 -13.78 -5.36
CA ILE A 146 -7.52 -14.30 -6.37
C ILE A 146 -8.75 -13.39 -6.33
N ALA A 147 -8.66 -12.27 -7.01
CA ALA A 147 -9.77 -11.34 -7.19
C ALA A 147 -9.66 -10.71 -8.59
N GLY A 148 -10.75 -10.50 -9.25
CA GLY A 148 -10.78 -9.87 -10.56
C GLY A 148 -12.10 -9.15 -10.83
N ALA A 149 -11.99 -7.99 -11.49
CA ALA A 149 -13.08 -7.33 -12.17
C ALA A 149 -12.58 -6.89 -13.55
N GLU A 150 -13.46 -6.83 -14.54
CA GLU A 150 -13.11 -6.41 -15.91
C GLU A 150 -12.80 -4.91 -16.00
N ASN A 151 -13.21 -4.13 -15.01
CA ASN A 151 -12.97 -2.70 -14.94
C ASN A 151 -11.59 -2.39 -14.35
N SER A 152 -10.95 -1.33 -14.80
CA SER A 152 -9.64 -0.89 -14.34
C SER A 152 -9.66 0.54 -13.78
N GLY A 153 -8.67 0.87 -12.92
CA GLY A 153 -8.48 2.18 -12.36
C GLY A 153 -9.15 2.39 -11.00
N TYR A 154 -8.88 3.54 -10.40
CA TYR A 154 -9.32 3.93 -9.05
C TYR A 154 -10.84 3.80 -8.82
N HIS A 155 -11.67 4.15 -9.80
CA HIS A 155 -13.13 4.09 -9.71
C HIS A 155 -13.73 2.68 -9.76
N ALA A 156 -12.97 1.67 -10.19
CA ALA A 156 -13.46 0.31 -10.34
C ALA A 156 -13.40 -0.51 -9.06
N ARG A 157 -12.91 0.06 -7.96
CA ARG A 157 -12.86 -0.59 -6.65
C ARG A 157 -14.27 -0.76 -6.07
N ARG A 158 -14.60 -1.92 -5.63
CA ARG A 158 -15.77 -2.25 -4.83
C ARG A 158 -15.46 -3.42 -3.89
#